data_331358a21f0f56ecde5dc2e405a562de
#
_entry.id   331358a21f0f56ecde5dc2e405a562de
#
_cell.length_a   1.000
_cell.length_b   1.000
_cell.length_c   1.000
_cell.angle_alpha   90.00
_cell.angle_beta   90.00
_cell.angle_gamma   90.00
#
_symmetry.space_group_name_H-M   'P 1'
#
loop_
_entity.id
_entity.type
_entity.pdbx_description
1 polymer ?
#
loop_
_entity_poly.entity_id
_entity_poly.type
_entity_poly.pdbx_seq_one_letter_code
_entity_poly.pdbx_strand_id
1 'polypeptide(L)'
;MVDVTWSGGVEHWTQKGDVRLFLWHKKAAADLAYAGTVFFVHGSSMASQPTFDLSVPGRPHSSVMDWFAARGFDTWTMDNEGYGRSDKHRDINCDISNGADDLEAGTAYVLERNGGEPLLMYGISSGALKAALLAQRHASRIAKIALDAFVWTGEGSHTLAQRRKKLPEFLARNRRPIDRDFVRSIFSRDHPGTADAATVEAFADAILSLDDSMPTGTYVDMCANLPLLDPTRLLAPTLILRGEFDGIAGLDDLVDFYKLLPNNNKQFSVMRGISHASFQQKNYLMVYQILHSFFTMPEPFYKG
;
A
#
# COMPACT_ATOMS: atom_id res chain seq x y z
N MET A 1 13.08 -14.64 18.87
CA MET A 1 12.02 -14.11 18.00
C MET A 1 10.98 -13.51 18.92
N VAL A 2 10.60 -12.27 18.69
CA VAL A 2 9.48 -11.65 19.41
C VAL A 2 8.21 -12.22 18.81
N ASP A 3 7.36 -12.81 19.64
CA ASP A 3 6.07 -13.36 19.20
C ASP A 3 5.11 -12.18 18.96
N VAL A 4 4.95 -11.78 17.69
CA VAL A 4 4.03 -10.72 17.29
C VAL A 4 2.64 -11.32 17.18
N THR A 5 1.74 -10.97 18.09
CA THR A 5 0.36 -11.41 18.06
C THR A 5 -0.51 -10.40 17.33
N TRP A 6 -1.26 -10.88 16.33
CA TRP A 6 -2.27 -10.12 15.60
C TRP A 6 -3.64 -10.37 16.21
N SER A 7 -4.35 -9.33 16.61
CA SER A 7 -5.62 -9.47 17.34
C SER A 7 -6.77 -8.72 16.66
N GLY A 8 -7.99 -9.16 16.93
CA GLY A 8 -9.21 -8.46 16.52
C GLY A 8 -9.60 -8.59 15.05
N GLY A 9 -8.93 -9.45 14.31
CA GLY A 9 -9.25 -9.70 12.89
C GLY A 9 -9.50 -11.18 12.60
N VAL A 10 -9.84 -11.47 11.34
CA VAL A 10 -10.13 -12.80 10.82
C VAL A 10 -9.22 -13.10 9.64
N GLU A 11 -8.62 -14.29 9.66
CA GLU A 11 -7.81 -14.79 8.56
C GLU A 11 -8.70 -15.35 7.45
N HIS A 12 -8.35 -15.02 6.22
CA HIS A 12 -8.96 -15.56 5.02
C HIS A 12 -7.90 -15.99 4.02
N TRP A 13 -8.33 -16.84 3.08
CA TRP A 13 -7.46 -17.35 2.03
C TRP A 13 -8.20 -17.38 0.71
N THR A 14 -7.51 -16.98 -0.36
CA THR A 14 -7.95 -17.14 -1.74
C THR A 14 -6.85 -17.77 -2.57
N GLN A 15 -7.10 -18.00 -3.85
CA GLN A 15 -6.14 -18.61 -4.75
C GLN A 15 -6.04 -17.84 -6.07
N LYS A 16 -4.81 -17.76 -6.58
CA LYS A 16 -4.47 -17.37 -7.94
C LYS A 16 -3.80 -18.57 -8.61
N GLY A 17 -4.55 -19.35 -9.37
CA GLY A 17 -4.06 -20.64 -9.86
C GLY A 17 -3.67 -21.58 -8.71
N ASP A 18 -2.41 -21.97 -8.64
CA ASP A 18 -1.82 -22.81 -7.59
C ASP A 18 -1.26 -22.03 -6.40
N VAL A 19 -1.28 -20.68 -6.46
CA VAL A 19 -0.75 -19.81 -5.40
C VAL A 19 -1.83 -19.49 -4.40
N ARG A 20 -1.60 -19.80 -3.13
CA ARG A 20 -2.47 -19.39 -2.01
C ARG A 20 -2.10 -17.99 -1.54
N LEU A 21 -3.10 -17.14 -1.40
CA LEU A 21 -2.96 -15.75 -0.98
C LEU A 21 -3.67 -15.54 0.36
N PHE A 22 -2.94 -14.98 1.32
CA PHE A 22 -3.43 -14.64 2.64
C PHE A 22 -4.13 -13.28 2.64
N LEU A 23 -5.32 -13.21 3.27
CA LEU A 23 -6.02 -11.96 3.53
C LEU A 23 -6.30 -11.81 5.03
N TRP A 24 -6.29 -10.58 5.50
CA TRP A 24 -6.63 -10.20 6.86
C TRP A 24 -7.78 -9.22 6.85
N HIS A 25 -8.80 -9.48 7.67
CA HIS A 25 -10.05 -8.72 7.70
C HIS A 25 -10.38 -8.26 9.12
N LYS A 26 -10.73 -6.99 9.27
CA LYS A 26 -11.37 -6.46 10.48
C LYS A 26 -12.72 -5.86 10.12
N LYS A 27 -13.76 -6.34 10.79
CA LYS A 27 -15.13 -5.87 10.58
C LYS A 27 -15.34 -4.48 11.15
N ALA A 28 -16.22 -3.74 10.50
CA ALA A 28 -16.79 -2.52 11.04
C ALA A 28 -17.38 -2.75 12.44
N ALA A 29 -17.28 -1.75 13.32
CA ALA A 29 -17.91 -1.79 14.63
C ALA A 29 -19.43 -1.98 14.48
N ALA A 30 -19.99 -2.95 15.20
CA ALA A 30 -21.36 -3.44 15.00
C ALA A 30 -22.46 -2.41 15.33
N ASP A 31 -22.13 -1.39 16.11
CA ASP A 31 -23.01 -0.29 16.53
C ASP A 31 -23.02 0.91 15.59
N LEU A 32 -22.23 0.87 14.53
CA LEU A 32 -22.12 1.94 13.53
C LEU A 32 -22.79 1.58 12.20
N ALA A 33 -23.26 2.60 11.50
CA ALA A 33 -23.70 2.44 10.13
C ALA A 33 -22.49 2.02 9.27
N TYR A 34 -22.71 1.04 8.40
CA TYR A 34 -21.68 0.60 7.43
C TYR A 34 -21.31 1.73 6.47
N ALA A 35 -20.02 2.03 6.38
CA ALA A 35 -19.49 3.15 5.60
C ALA A 35 -18.77 2.70 4.32
N GLY A 36 -18.62 1.40 4.10
CA GLY A 36 -17.98 0.82 2.92
C GLY A 36 -16.86 -0.17 3.28
N THR A 37 -16.26 -0.76 2.26
CA THR A 37 -15.12 -1.69 2.40
C THR A 37 -13.83 -1.02 1.94
N VAL A 38 -12.83 -0.90 2.82
CA VAL A 38 -11.49 -0.40 2.48
C VAL A 38 -10.53 -1.58 2.27
N PHE A 39 -9.84 -1.58 1.13
CA PHE A 39 -8.81 -2.57 0.80
C PHE A 39 -7.43 -1.91 0.73
N PHE A 40 -6.52 -2.33 1.61
CA PHE A 40 -5.17 -1.79 1.74
C PHE A 40 -4.14 -2.67 1.01
N VAL A 41 -3.27 -2.05 0.20
CA VAL A 41 -2.26 -2.73 -0.65
C VAL A 41 -0.85 -2.33 -0.25
N HIS A 42 -0.05 -3.29 0.21
CA HIS A 42 1.30 -3.07 0.72
C HIS A 42 2.35 -2.85 -0.39
N GLY A 43 3.45 -2.19 0.00
CA GLY A 43 4.61 -1.91 -0.85
C GLY A 43 5.59 -3.07 -1.01
N SER A 44 6.78 -2.77 -1.57
CA SER A 44 7.80 -3.78 -1.93
C SER A 44 8.55 -4.37 -0.75
N SER A 45 8.58 -3.70 0.38
CA SER A 45 9.53 -4.00 1.46
C SER A 45 8.88 -4.62 2.70
N MET A 46 7.60 -4.95 2.63
CA MET A 46 6.81 -5.26 3.81
C MET A 46 5.58 -6.10 3.48
N ALA A 47 5.21 -7.02 4.37
CA ALA A 47 3.93 -7.71 4.34
C ALA A 47 2.77 -6.79 4.79
N SER A 48 1.54 -7.22 4.59
CA SER A 48 0.36 -6.40 4.80
C SER A 48 0.06 -6.09 6.26
N GLN A 49 0.06 -7.09 7.15
CA GLN A 49 -0.26 -6.87 8.58
C GLN A 49 0.72 -5.90 9.25
N PRO A 50 2.06 -6.02 9.10
CA PRO A 50 3.00 -5.02 9.63
C PRO A 50 2.71 -3.60 9.14
N THR A 51 2.24 -3.48 7.89
CA THR A 51 2.00 -2.17 7.29
C THR A 51 0.71 -1.53 7.79
N PHE A 52 -0.37 -2.31 7.95
CA PHE A 52 -1.70 -1.75 8.14
C PHE A 52 -2.35 -2.09 9.48
N ASP A 53 -1.84 -3.11 10.17
CA ASP A 53 -2.39 -3.55 11.47
C ASP A 53 -1.33 -3.61 12.57
N LEU A 54 -0.30 -2.77 12.49
CA LEU A 54 0.76 -2.72 13.48
C LEU A 54 0.25 -2.21 14.83
N SER A 55 0.49 -2.99 15.89
CA SER A 55 0.28 -2.54 17.26
C SER A 55 1.60 -2.04 17.86
N VAL A 56 1.61 -0.81 18.33
CA VAL A 56 2.79 -0.19 18.99
C VAL A 56 2.40 0.26 20.38
N PRO A 57 3.01 -0.28 21.45
CA PRO A 57 2.73 0.14 22.81
C PRO A 57 2.92 1.65 23.01
N GLY A 58 1.94 2.30 23.64
CA GLY A 58 1.97 3.74 23.88
C GLY A 58 1.68 4.63 22.67
N ARG A 59 1.39 4.06 21.48
CA ARG A 59 1.00 4.77 20.28
C ARG A 59 -0.50 4.58 20.01
N PRO A 60 -1.37 5.57 20.34
CA PRO A 60 -2.81 5.46 20.09
C PRO A 60 -3.11 5.22 18.61
N HIS A 61 -4.08 4.37 18.31
CA HIS A 61 -4.54 4.11 16.94
C HIS A 61 -3.41 3.71 15.98
N SER A 62 -2.42 2.93 16.43
CA SER A 62 -1.29 2.51 15.60
C SER A 62 -1.72 1.64 14.40
N SER A 63 -2.83 0.91 14.51
CA SER A 63 -3.46 0.17 13.40
C SER A 63 -4.40 1.06 12.63
N VAL A 64 -4.13 1.28 11.33
CA VAL A 64 -5.06 1.98 10.45
C VAL A 64 -6.33 1.17 10.22
N MET A 65 -6.22 -0.17 10.20
CA MET A 65 -7.38 -1.05 10.04
C MET A 65 -8.35 -0.89 11.21
N ASP A 66 -7.86 -0.90 12.46
CA ASP A 66 -8.70 -0.65 13.64
C ASP A 66 -9.32 0.74 13.63
N TRP A 67 -8.55 1.74 13.19
CA TRP A 67 -9.01 3.12 13.15
C TRP A 67 -10.19 3.31 12.18
N PHE A 68 -10.15 2.66 11.01
CA PHE A 68 -11.24 2.66 10.03
C PHE A 68 -12.40 1.77 10.48
N ALA A 69 -12.13 0.59 11.04
CA ALA A 69 -13.16 -0.32 11.56
C ALA A 69 -14.01 0.36 12.65
N ALA A 70 -13.38 1.13 13.54
CA ALA A 70 -14.06 1.95 14.55
C ALA A 70 -14.86 3.13 13.96
N ARG A 71 -14.91 3.28 12.63
CA ARG A 71 -15.69 4.30 11.90
C ARG A 71 -16.66 3.73 10.87
N GLY A 72 -16.99 2.45 11.03
CA GLY A 72 -18.00 1.78 10.23
C GLY A 72 -17.49 1.18 8.91
N PHE A 73 -16.18 1.08 8.70
CA PHE A 73 -15.62 0.44 7.51
C PHE A 73 -15.22 -1.01 7.78
N ASP A 74 -15.60 -1.91 6.89
CA ASP A 74 -14.90 -3.19 6.79
C ASP A 74 -13.51 -2.96 6.19
N THR A 75 -12.47 -3.45 6.86
CA THR A 75 -11.10 -3.24 6.41
C THR A 75 -10.43 -4.56 6.04
N TRP A 76 -9.85 -4.59 4.85
CA TRP A 76 -9.16 -5.74 4.31
C TRP A 76 -7.74 -5.39 3.88
N THR A 77 -6.85 -6.33 4.03
CA THR A 77 -5.53 -6.28 3.43
C THR A 77 -5.12 -7.69 2.99
N MET A 78 -4.11 -7.78 2.12
CA MET A 78 -3.64 -9.04 1.56
C MET A 78 -2.12 -9.03 1.46
N ASP A 79 -1.49 -10.16 1.77
CA ASP A 79 -0.11 -10.40 1.37
C ASP A 79 -0.08 -10.81 -0.11
N ASN A 80 0.66 -10.06 -0.94
CA ASN A 80 0.94 -10.49 -2.29
C ASN A 80 1.81 -11.75 -2.28
N GLU A 81 1.78 -12.51 -3.38
CA GLU A 81 2.70 -13.64 -3.57
C GLU A 81 4.15 -13.23 -3.28
N GLY A 82 4.85 -14.09 -2.57
CA GLY A 82 6.23 -13.84 -2.17
C GLY A 82 6.40 -13.06 -0.87
N TYR A 83 5.32 -12.61 -0.21
CA TYR A 83 5.34 -11.84 1.03
C TYR A 83 4.52 -12.49 2.13
N GLY A 84 4.91 -12.24 3.39
CA GLY A 84 4.15 -12.56 4.57
C GLY A 84 3.75 -14.02 4.65
N ARG A 85 2.45 -14.27 4.74
CA ARG A 85 1.85 -15.60 4.84
C ARG A 85 1.41 -16.19 3.50
N SER A 86 1.40 -15.40 2.42
CA SER A 86 1.13 -15.90 1.07
C SER A 86 2.24 -16.81 0.59
N ASP A 87 1.92 -17.68 -0.38
CA ASP A 87 2.87 -18.62 -0.93
C ASP A 87 4.11 -17.94 -1.52
N LYS A 88 5.26 -18.59 -1.37
CA LYS A 88 6.59 -18.13 -1.79
C LYS A 88 7.32 -19.20 -2.60
N HIS A 89 6.59 -20.23 -3.08
CA HIS A 89 7.21 -21.45 -3.65
C HIS A 89 7.64 -21.29 -5.11
N ARG A 90 7.04 -20.34 -5.85
CA ARG A 90 7.41 -20.13 -7.25
C ARG A 90 8.74 -19.39 -7.37
N ASP A 91 9.61 -19.84 -8.26
CA ASP A 91 10.87 -19.15 -8.54
C ASP A 91 10.69 -18.02 -9.53
N ILE A 92 9.93 -16.99 -9.11
CA ILE A 92 9.67 -15.75 -9.86
C ILE A 92 10.00 -14.53 -9.00
N ASN A 93 10.21 -13.40 -9.62
CA ASN A 93 10.57 -12.17 -8.93
C ASN A 93 9.36 -11.34 -8.42
N CYS A 94 8.11 -11.78 -8.68
CA CYS A 94 6.86 -11.13 -8.24
C CYS A 94 6.84 -9.63 -8.56
N ASP A 95 6.78 -9.28 -9.82
CA ASP A 95 6.75 -7.90 -10.32
C ASP A 95 5.42 -7.18 -10.05
N ILE A 96 5.26 -5.95 -10.54
CA ILE A 96 4.03 -5.16 -10.34
C ILE A 96 2.83 -5.83 -11.01
N SER A 97 3.00 -6.43 -12.20
CA SER A 97 1.93 -7.11 -12.91
C SER A 97 1.45 -8.35 -12.15
N ASN A 98 2.38 -9.18 -11.65
CA ASN A 98 2.05 -10.32 -10.79
C ASN A 98 1.29 -9.88 -9.52
N GLY A 99 1.72 -8.76 -8.91
CA GLY A 99 1.01 -8.22 -7.76
C GLY A 99 -0.40 -7.69 -8.10
N ALA A 100 -0.63 -7.17 -9.29
CA ALA A 100 -1.97 -6.80 -9.76
C ALA A 100 -2.86 -8.04 -10.00
N ASP A 101 -2.28 -9.15 -10.49
CA ASP A 101 -2.99 -10.44 -10.62
C ASP A 101 -3.37 -11.02 -9.26
N ASP A 102 -2.51 -10.87 -8.23
CA ASP A 102 -2.85 -11.23 -6.85
C ASP A 102 -4.04 -10.41 -6.34
N LEU A 103 -4.01 -9.09 -6.58
CA LEU A 103 -5.10 -8.19 -6.20
C LEU A 103 -6.41 -8.53 -6.95
N GLU A 104 -6.32 -9.00 -8.19
CA GLU A 104 -7.50 -9.47 -8.92
C GLU A 104 -8.20 -10.62 -8.20
N ALA A 105 -7.44 -11.62 -7.73
CA ALA A 105 -7.96 -12.72 -6.95
C ALA A 105 -8.48 -12.28 -5.57
N GLY A 106 -7.69 -11.44 -4.86
CA GLY A 106 -8.05 -10.94 -3.53
C GLY A 106 -9.29 -10.05 -3.54
N THR A 107 -9.40 -9.14 -4.51
CA THR A 107 -10.58 -8.27 -4.62
C THR A 107 -11.83 -9.02 -5.06
N ALA A 108 -11.72 -10.01 -5.95
CA ALA A 108 -12.85 -10.89 -6.29
C ALA A 108 -13.40 -11.60 -5.04
N TYR A 109 -12.50 -12.16 -4.22
CA TYR A 109 -12.86 -12.81 -2.95
C TYR A 109 -13.59 -11.87 -1.97
N VAL A 110 -13.15 -10.61 -1.87
CA VAL A 110 -13.79 -9.61 -0.97
C VAL A 110 -15.14 -9.17 -1.52
N LEU A 111 -15.26 -8.93 -2.84
CA LEU A 111 -16.51 -8.53 -3.49
C LEU A 111 -17.63 -9.58 -3.32
N GLU A 112 -17.30 -10.86 -3.35
CA GLU A 112 -18.27 -11.92 -3.06
C GLU A 112 -18.85 -11.84 -1.63
N ARG A 113 -18.10 -11.23 -0.70
CA ARG A 113 -18.43 -11.17 0.74
C ARG A 113 -19.05 -9.84 1.16
N ASN A 114 -18.82 -8.77 0.42
CA ASN A 114 -19.40 -7.47 0.70
C ASN A 114 -20.67 -7.16 -0.13
N GLY A 115 -21.23 -8.18 -0.80
CA GLY A 115 -22.43 -8.00 -1.63
C GLY A 115 -22.16 -7.41 -3.02
N GLY A 116 -20.92 -7.41 -3.48
CA GLY A 116 -20.51 -6.88 -4.80
C GLY A 116 -20.31 -5.36 -4.82
N GLU A 117 -20.31 -4.69 -3.67
CA GLU A 117 -20.09 -3.24 -3.59
C GLU A 117 -18.63 -2.89 -3.96
N PRO A 118 -18.40 -1.92 -4.87
CA PRO A 118 -17.06 -1.50 -5.24
C PRO A 118 -16.23 -1.03 -4.04
N LEU A 119 -14.93 -1.30 -4.08
CA LEU A 119 -14.01 -1.09 -2.97
C LEU A 119 -13.45 0.33 -2.92
N LEU A 120 -13.23 0.82 -1.70
CA LEU A 120 -12.36 1.95 -1.42
C LEU A 120 -10.93 1.41 -1.30
N MET A 121 -10.05 1.79 -2.22
CA MET A 121 -8.72 1.20 -2.30
C MET A 121 -7.64 2.18 -1.88
N TYR A 122 -6.68 1.71 -1.09
CA TYR A 122 -5.46 2.42 -0.76
C TYR A 122 -4.24 1.58 -1.12
N GLY A 123 -3.29 2.16 -1.82
CA GLY A 123 -2.00 1.52 -2.08
C GLY A 123 -0.83 2.43 -1.74
N ILE A 124 0.24 1.85 -1.17
CA ILE A 124 1.46 2.60 -0.84
C ILE A 124 2.65 2.09 -1.63
N SER A 125 3.49 3.02 -2.15
CA SER A 125 4.72 2.70 -2.88
C SER A 125 4.43 1.80 -4.10
N SER A 126 5.09 0.65 -4.24
CA SER A 126 4.73 -0.33 -5.28
C SER A 126 3.31 -0.88 -5.14
N GLY A 127 2.72 -0.83 -3.94
CA GLY A 127 1.32 -1.17 -3.73
C GLY A 127 0.37 -0.20 -4.42
N ALA A 128 0.73 1.08 -4.53
CA ALA A 128 -0.02 2.05 -5.31
C ALA A 128 0.02 1.73 -6.82
N LEU A 129 1.17 1.27 -7.34
CA LEU A 129 1.28 0.84 -8.74
C LEU A 129 0.43 -0.41 -9.03
N LYS A 130 0.46 -1.40 -8.12
CA LYS A 130 -0.37 -2.62 -8.22
C LYS A 130 -1.86 -2.29 -8.19
N ALA A 131 -2.27 -1.45 -7.22
CA ALA A 131 -3.66 -1.01 -7.05
C ALA A 131 -4.17 -0.22 -8.26
N ALA A 132 -3.37 0.71 -8.79
CA ALA A 132 -3.73 1.47 -9.98
C ALA A 132 -3.80 0.58 -11.23
N LEU A 133 -2.87 -0.39 -11.38
CA LEU A 133 -2.91 -1.34 -12.49
C LEU A 133 -4.15 -2.24 -12.44
N LEU A 134 -4.54 -2.71 -11.25
CA LEU A 134 -5.81 -3.41 -11.05
C LEU A 134 -7.00 -2.51 -11.43
N ALA A 135 -7.02 -1.26 -10.98
CA ALA A 135 -8.10 -0.32 -11.27
C ALA A 135 -8.24 -0.02 -12.79
N GLN A 136 -7.13 -0.02 -13.54
CA GLN A 136 -7.15 0.09 -15.00
C GLN A 136 -7.71 -1.17 -15.69
N ARG A 137 -7.51 -2.34 -15.10
CA ARG A 137 -7.99 -3.63 -15.63
C ARG A 137 -9.46 -3.89 -15.25
N HIS A 138 -9.86 -3.49 -14.05
CA HIS A 138 -11.13 -3.81 -13.42
C HIS A 138 -11.77 -2.57 -12.78
N ALA A 139 -12.02 -1.52 -13.57
CA ALA A 139 -12.51 -0.23 -13.08
C ALA A 139 -13.82 -0.34 -12.25
N SER A 140 -14.71 -1.26 -12.59
CA SER A 140 -15.98 -1.46 -11.87
C SER A 140 -15.83 -1.99 -10.44
N ARG A 141 -14.66 -2.52 -10.08
CA ARG A 141 -14.39 -2.99 -8.71
C ARG A 141 -14.02 -1.89 -7.74
N ILE A 142 -13.72 -0.69 -8.23
CA ILE A 142 -13.12 0.40 -7.45
C ILE A 142 -14.06 1.61 -7.40
N ALA A 143 -14.54 1.94 -6.20
CA ALA A 143 -15.35 3.13 -5.96
C ALA A 143 -14.49 4.40 -5.90
N LYS A 144 -13.40 4.35 -5.14
CA LYS A 144 -12.40 5.42 -5.01
C LYS A 144 -11.01 4.80 -4.78
N ILE A 145 -9.96 5.49 -5.21
CA ILE A 145 -8.58 5.01 -5.01
C ILE A 145 -7.67 6.10 -4.45
N ALA A 146 -6.89 5.76 -3.44
CA ALA A 146 -5.82 6.60 -2.90
C ALA A 146 -4.46 5.96 -3.19
N LEU A 147 -3.58 6.70 -3.86
CA LEU A 147 -2.25 6.29 -4.28
C LEU A 147 -1.22 7.09 -3.49
N ASP A 148 -0.46 6.41 -2.62
CA ASP A 148 0.49 7.03 -1.70
C ASP A 148 1.93 6.66 -2.05
N ALA A 149 2.82 7.64 -1.99
CA ALA A 149 4.26 7.43 -1.99
C ALA A 149 4.79 6.64 -3.21
N PHE A 150 4.23 6.81 -4.39
CA PHE A 150 4.60 6.06 -5.59
C PHE A 150 5.44 6.87 -6.59
N VAL A 151 5.94 6.21 -7.60
CA VAL A 151 6.61 6.81 -8.75
C VAL A 151 5.79 6.53 -10.01
N TRP A 152 5.75 7.48 -10.94
CA TRP A 152 5.15 7.27 -12.26
C TRP A 152 6.23 7.03 -13.33
N THR A 153 7.01 8.05 -13.66
CA THR A 153 8.18 7.93 -14.56
C THR A 153 9.48 7.78 -13.77
N GLY A 154 9.46 8.20 -12.51
CA GLY A 154 10.63 8.26 -11.64
C GLY A 154 11.52 9.48 -11.86
N GLU A 155 11.04 10.47 -12.60
CA GLU A 155 11.75 11.74 -12.76
C GLU A 155 11.79 12.49 -11.43
N GLY A 156 12.92 13.12 -11.11
CA GLY A 156 13.14 13.82 -9.85
C GLY A 156 13.22 12.93 -8.60
N SER A 157 13.12 11.60 -8.74
CA SER A 157 13.22 10.66 -7.61
C SER A 157 14.67 10.40 -7.21
N HIS A 158 15.14 11.06 -6.16
CA HIS A 158 16.50 10.88 -5.66
C HIS A 158 16.77 9.44 -5.19
N THR A 159 15.86 8.87 -4.41
CA THR A 159 16.01 7.50 -3.89
C THR A 159 15.95 6.47 -5.00
N LEU A 160 15.12 6.65 -6.03
CA LEU A 160 15.08 5.75 -7.18
C LEU A 160 16.38 5.83 -7.99
N ALA A 161 16.95 7.01 -8.16
CA ALA A 161 18.24 7.18 -8.82
C ALA A 161 19.37 6.39 -8.13
N GLN A 162 19.36 6.33 -6.79
CA GLN A 162 20.30 5.48 -6.04
C GLN A 162 19.98 3.97 -6.19
N ARG A 163 18.70 3.60 -6.21
CA ARG A 163 18.27 2.20 -6.41
C ARG A 163 18.65 1.67 -7.80
N ARG A 164 18.57 2.50 -8.85
CA ARG A 164 18.98 2.14 -10.21
C ARG A 164 20.43 1.66 -10.30
N LYS A 165 21.32 2.14 -9.43
CA LYS A 165 22.70 1.65 -9.34
C LYS A 165 22.80 0.20 -8.88
N LYS A 166 21.78 -0.31 -8.18
CA LYS A 166 21.65 -1.69 -7.70
C LYS A 166 20.83 -2.59 -8.62
N LEU A 167 20.41 -2.10 -9.78
CA LEU A 167 19.60 -2.90 -10.73
C LEU A 167 20.22 -4.24 -11.09
N PRO A 168 21.56 -4.36 -11.35
CA PRO A 168 22.18 -5.65 -11.62
C PRO A 168 22.01 -6.67 -10.47
N GLU A 169 21.99 -6.21 -9.20
CA GLU A 169 21.75 -7.08 -8.04
C GLU A 169 20.29 -7.58 -8.01
N PHE A 170 19.33 -6.74 -8.39
CA PHE A 170 17.91 -7.11 -8.44
C PHE A 170 17.60 -8.08 -9.60
N LEU A 171 18.30 -7.93 -10.73
CA LEU A 171 18.16 -8.83 -11.88
C LEU A 171 18.83 -10.19 -11.64
N ALA A 172 19.84 -10.27 -10.77
CA ALA A 172 20.61 -11.48 -10.52
C ALA A 172 19.86 -12.55 -9.72
N ARG A 173 18.75 -12.20 -9.06
CA ARG A 173 18.00 -13.12 -8.19
C ARG A 173 16.54 -12.70 -8.05
N ASN A 174 15.64 -13.66 -7.86
CA ASN A 174 14.20 -13.41 -7.69
C ASN A 174 13.86 -12.88 -6.30
N ARG A 175 14.71 -13.09 -5.30
CA ARG A 175 14.53 -12.60 -3.92
C ARG A 175 15.83 -12.02 -3.37
N ARG A 176 15.71 -11.02 -2.52
CA ARG A 176 16.83 -10.42 -1.78
C ARG A 176 16.62 -10.59 -0.27
N PRO A 177 17.67 -10.84 0.52
CA PRO A 177 17.55 -10.89 1.97
C PRO A 177 17.20 -9.52 2.55
N ILE A 178 16.54 -9.54 3.69
CA ILE A 178 16.25 -8.36 4.51
C ILE A 178 16.74 -8.60 5.93
N ASP A 179 17.10 -7.53 6.59
CA ASP A 179 17.50 -7.50 7.98
C ASP A 179 16.94 -6.25 8.68
N ARG A 180 17.21 -6.14 9.96
CA ARG A 180 16.73 -5.03 10.79
C ARG A 180 17.29 -3.68 10.32
N ASP A 181 18.51 -3.63 9.88
CA ASP A 181 19.14 -2.38 9.43
C ASP A 181 18.53 -1.93 8.09
N PHE A 182 18.18 -2.87 7.22
CA PHE A 182 17.40 -2.57 6.03
C PHE A 182 16.03 -1.96 6.40
N VAL A 183 15.30 -2.56 7.36
CA VAL A 183 14.00 -2.03 7.79
C VAL A 183 14.14 -0.64 8.40
N ARG A 184 15.11 -0.42 9.29
CA ARG A 184 15.43 0.90 9.85
C ARG A 184 15.72 1.94 8.77
N SER A 185 16.43 1.53 7.70
CA SER A 185 16.78 2.42 6.59
C SER A 185 15.56 2.97 5.83
N ILE A 186 14.41 2.31 5.88
CA ILE A 186 13.16 2.81 5.29
C ILE A 186 12.75 4.14 5.91
N PHE A 187 13.03 4.34 7.20
CA PHE A 187 12.64 5.51 7.98
C PHE A 187 13.70 6.61 8.05
N SER A 188 14.93 6.30 7.71
CA SER A 188 16.05 7.24 7.87
C SER A 188 16.68 7.72 6.56
N ARG A 189 16.51 6.98 5.46
CA ARG A 189 17.21 7.24 4.19
C ARG A 189 16.81 8.56 3.53
N ASP A 190 15.52 8.93 3.60
CA ASP A 190 14.99 10.12 2.93
C ASP A 190 15.06 11.34 3.87
N HIS A 191 14.59 11.18 5.11
CA HIS A 191 14.67 12.20 6.15
C HIS A 191 14.59 11.58 7.56
N PRO A 192 15.66 11.62 8.37
CA PRO A 192 15.65 11.02 9.69
C PRO A 192 14.77 11.81 10.67
N GLY A 193 14.21 11.11 11.68
CA GLY A 193 13.46 11.71 12.77
C GLY A 193 11.96 11.91 12.54
N THR A 194 11.43 11.53 11.37
CA THR A 194 9.99 11.57 11.07
C THR A 194 9.22 10.42 11.71
N ALA A 195 9.86 9.32 12.11
CA ALA A 195 9.28 8.19 12.83
C ALA A 195 9.90 8.06 14.24
N ASP A 196 9.11 7.52 15.19
CA ASP A 196 9.60 7.21 16.53
C ASP A 196 10.35 5.88 16.53
N ALA A 197 11.44 5.80 17.31
CA ALA A 197 12.27 4.59 17.42
C ALA A 197 11.44 3.36 17.83
N ALA A 198 10.51 3.50 18.78
CA ALA A 198 9.63 2.41 19.20
C ALA A 198 8.77 1.88 18.04
N THR A 199 8.24 2.76 17.20
CA THR A 199 7.49 2.37 15.99
C THR A 199 8.36 1.65 14.98
N VAL A 200 9.58 2.14 14.75
CA VAL A 200 10.53 1.53 13.80
C VAL A 200 10.93 0.13 14.25
N GLU A 201 11.20 -0.07 15.54
CA GLU A 201 11.56 -1.38 16.08
C GLU A 201 10.37 -2.36 16.06
N ALA A 202 9.19 -1.92 16.49
CA ALA A 202 7.98 -2.75 16.41
C ALA A 202 7.66 -3.17 14.96
N PHE A 203 7.86 -2.27 14.01
CA PHE A 203 7.70 -2.56 12.59
C PHE A 203 8.74 -3.57 12.09
N ALA A 204 10.00 -3.43 12.52
CA ALA A 204 11.05 -4.37 12.17
C ALA A 204 10.79 -5.76 12.76
N ASP A 205 10.36 -5.85 14.03
CA ASP A 205 9.99 -7.12 14.65
C ASP A 205 8.85 -7.79 13.89
N ALA A 206 7.82 -7.02 13.53
CA ALA A 206 6.65 -7.53 12.81
C ALA A 206 7.01 -8.04 11.41
N ILE A 207 7.85 -7.34 10.64
CA ILE A 207 8.27 -7.79 9.31
C ILE A 207 9.17 -9.02 9.40
N LEU A 208 10.18 -8.99 10.26
CA LEU A 208 11.16 -10.08 10.37
C LEU A 208 10.59 -11.35 11.02
N SER A 209 9.42 -11.28 11.65
CA SER A 209 8.67 -12.47 12.08
C SER A 209 8.01 -13.22 10.91
N LEU A 210 7.77 -12.56 9.79
CA LEU A 210 7.09 -13.11 8.61
C LEU A 210 8.02 -13.37 7.43
N ASP A 211 9.05 -12.54 7.25
CA ASP A 211 9.92 -12.55 6.09
C ASP A 211 11.40 -12.38 6.45
N ASP A 212 12.25 -13.20 5.87
CA ASP A 212 13.72 -13.07 5.87
C ASP A 212 14.27 -12.51 4.55
N SER A 213 13.42 -12.49 3.54
CA SER A 213 13.73 -12.04 2.19
C SER A 213 12.49 -11.51 1.51
N MET A 214 12.67 -10.71 0.46
CA MET A 214 11.55 -10.16 -0.33
C MET A 214 11.81 -10.29 -1.84
N PRO A 215 10.74 -10.37 -2.67
CA PRO A 215 10.85 -10.39 -4.11
C PRO A 215 11.55 -9.14 -4.68
N THR A 216 12.25 -9.31 -5.81
CA THR A 216 12.99 -8.23 -6.47
C THR A 216 12.23 -7.58 -7.63
N GLY A 217 11.16 -8.19 -8.15
CA GLY A 217 10.49 -7.75 -9.37
C GLY A 217 9.95 -6.33 -9.31
N THR A 218 9.37 -5.93 -8.18
CA THR A 218 8.90 -4.54 -8.01
C THR A 218 10.04 -3.51 -8.03
N TYR A 219 11.25 -3.90 -7.58
CA TYR A 219 12.44 -3.04 -7.70
C TYR A 219 12.95 -2.98 -9.13
N VAL A 220 12.95 -4.12 -9.85
CA VAL A 220 13.30 -4.17 -11.27
C VAL A 220 12.36 -3.26 -12.07
N ASP A 221 11.05 -3.40 -11.86
CA ASP A 221 10.05 -2.59 -12.54
C ASP A 221 10.25 -1.08 -12.31
N MET A 222 10.36 -0.66 -11.05
CA MET A 222 10.56 0.75 -10.73
C MET A 222 11.92 1.29 -11.22
N CYS A 223 12.95 0.47 -11.31
CA CYS A 223 14.26 0.91 -11.78
C CYS A 223 14.39 0.96 -13.30
N ALA A 224 13.75 0.04 -14.04
CA ALA A 224 13.99 -0.20 -15.46
C ALA A 224 12.77 -0.06 -16.37
N ASN A 225 11.53 -0.24 -15.86
CA ASN A 225 10.36 -0.44 -16.71
C ASN A 225 9.30 0.69 -16.61
N LEU A 226 9.58 1.77 -15.87
CA LEU A 226 8.63 2.90 -15.77
C LEU A 226 8.49 3.65 -17.10
N PRO A 227 7.30 4.19 -17.41
CA PRO A 227 6.07 4.12 -16.62
C PRO A 227 5.29 2.82 -16.82
N LEU A 228 4.72 2.27 -15.73
CA LEU A 228 3.88 1.06 -15.75
C LEU A 228 2.38 1.37 -15.85
N LEU A 229 2.02 2.63 -15.64
CA LEU A 229 0.64 3.11 -15.59
C LEU A 229 0.40 4.15 -16.67
N ASP A 230 -0.77 4.06 -17.29
CA ASP A 230 -1.34 5.12 -18.10
C ASP A 230 -2.39 5.88 -17.26
N PRO A 231 -2.10 7.09 -16.76
CA PRO A 231 -3.04 7.83 -15.91
C PRO A 231 -4.39 8.09 -16.57
N THR A 232 -4.46 8.17 -17.91
CA THR A 232 -5.71 8.41 -18.64
C THR A 232 -6.69 7.23 -18.57
N ARG A 233 -6.23 6.06 -18.15
CA ARG A 233 -7.03 4.85 -17.96
C ARG A 233 -7.51 4.65 -16.51
N LEU A 234 -7.13 5.53 -15.59
CA LEU A 234 -7.56 5.46 -14.19
C LEU A 234 -8.86 6.27 -14.02
N LEU A 235 -10.00 5.58 -14.14
CA LEU A 235 -11.31 6.22 -14.23
C LEU A 235 -11.94 6.53 -12.86
N ALA A 236 -11.53 5.85 -11.79
CA ALA A 236 -12.05 6.07 -10.45
C ALA A 236 -11.67 7.46 -9.89
N PRO A 237 -12.50 8.06 -9.03
CA PRO A 237 -12.08 9.19 -8.20
C PRO A 237 -10.76 8.88 -7.49
N THR A 238 -9.76 9.76 -7.64
CA THR A 238 -8.38 9.47 -7.23
C THR A 238 -7.83 10.52 -6.28
N LEU A 239 -7.27 10.07 -5.15
CA LEU A 239 -6.44 10.85 -4.25
C LEU A 239 -4.98 10.46 -4.44
N ILE A 240 -4.11 11.44 -4.70
CA ILE A 240 -2.65 11.25 -4.65
C ILE A 240 -2.13 11.79 -3.33
N LEU A 241 -1.36 10.97 -2.62
CA LEU A 241 -0.69 11.31 -1.38
C LEU A 241 0.82 11.28 -1.56
N ARG A 242 1.49 12.28 -1.00
CA ARG A 242 2.95 12.36 -0.99
C ARG A 242 3.44 12.89 0.35
N GLY A 243 4.37 12.20 0.99
CA GLY A 243 5.10 12.74 2.14
C GLY A 243 5.98 13.93 1.75
N GLU A 244 6.04 14.97 2.60
CA GLU A 244 6.91 16.15 2.39
C GLU A 244 8.36 15.73 2.11
N PHE A 245 8.84 14.72 2.83
CA PHE A 245 10.23 14.23 2.77
C PHE A 245 10.37 12.90 2.03
N ASP A 246 9.39 12.51 1.21
CA ASP A 246 9.49 11.28 0.43
C ASP A 246 10.48 11.43 -0.72
N GLY A 247 11.62 10.75 -0.64
CA GLY A 247 12.67 10.77 -1.65
C GLY A 247 12.40 9.84 -2.85
N ILE A 248 11.34 9.02 -2.80
CA ILE A 248 10.93 8.15 -3.91
C ILE A 248 9.93 8.86 -4.82
N ALA A 249 8.90 9.45 -4.24
CA ALA A 249 7.81 10.10 -4.94
C ALA A 249 8.20 11.53 -5.34
N GLY A 250 8.68 11.75 -6.55
CA GLY A 250 9.00 13.06 -7.11
C GLY A 250 7.73 13.94 -7.17
N LEU A 251 7.80 15.18 -6.69
CA LEU A 251 6.63 16.06 -6.66
C LEU A 251 6.10 16.35 -8.06
N ASP A 252 6.99 16.77 -8.96
CA ASP A 252 6.63 17.14 -10.33
C ASP A 252 6.13 15.93 -11.13
N ASP A 253 6.77 14.76 -10.94
CA ASP A 253 6.34 13.48 -11.54
C ASP A 253 4.89 13.15 -11.16
N LEU A 254 4.54 13.30 -9.86
CA LEU A 254 3.18 13.03 -9.40
C LEU A 254 2.17 14.13 -9.79
N VAL A 255 2.59 15.38 -9.88
CA VAL A 255 1.75 16.49 -10.37
C VAL A 255 1.42 16.28 -11.86
N ASP A 256 2.37 15.83 -12.67
CA ASP A 256 2.12 15.52 -14.07
C ASP A 256 1.20 14.29 -14.23
N PHE A 257 1.38 13.25 -13.42
CA PHE A 257 0.41 12.15 -13.33
C PHE A 257 -1.00 12.66 -12.99
N TYR A 258 -1.14 13.51 -11.96
CA TYR A 258 -2.39 14.09 -11.52
C TYR A 258 -3.11 14.88 -12.62
N LYS A 259 -2.38 15.67 -13.40
CA LYS A 259 -2.95 16.47 -14.51
C LYS A 259 -3.64 15.59 -15.54
N LEU A 260 -3.09 14.40 -15.81
CA LEU A 260 -3.57 13.46 -16.82
C LEU A 260 -4.75 12.59 -16.36
N LEU A 261 -5.07 12.54 -15.07
CA LEU A 261 -6.22 11.80 -14.58
C LEU A 261 -7.53 12.32 -15.20
N PRO A 262 -8.37 11.45 -15.81
CA PRO A 262 -9.56 11.89 -16.55
C PRO A 262 -10.72 12.27 -15.64
N ASN A 263 -10.80 11.69 -14.44
CA ASN A 263 -11.89 12.00 -13.51
C ASN A 263 -11.62 13.32 -12.76
N ASN A 264 -12.55 14.27 -12.89
CA ASN A 264 -12.43 15.57 -12.22
C ASN A 264 -12.62 15.52 -10.70
N ASN A 265 -13.17 14.44 -10.16
CA ASN A 265 -13.17 14.16 -8.72
C ASN A 265 -11.80 13.59 -8.31
N LYS A 266 -10.77 14.42 -8.36
CA LYS A 266 -9.38 14.08 -8.05
C LYS A 266 -8.75 15.07 -7.07
N GLN A 267 -7.88 14.58 -6.19
CA GLN A 267 -7.22 15.37 -5.16
C GLN A 267 -5.72 15.05 -5.12
N PHE A 268 -4.93 16.02 -4.69
CA PHE A 268 -3.50 15.90 -4.43
C PHE A 268 -3.17 16.48 -3.06
N SER A 269 -2.46 15.72 -2.22
CA SER A 269 -2.06 16.19 -0.89
C SER A 269 -0.59 15.92 -0.62
N VAL A 270 0.15 16.98 -0.23
CA VAL A 270 1.50 16.86 0.35
C VAL A 270 1.37 16.83 1.86
N MET A 271 1.84 15.76 2.49
CA MET A 271 1.67 15.50 3.91
C MET A 271 2.90 15.98 4.70
N ARG A 272 2.70 17.02 5.51
CA ARG A 272 3.78 17.66 6.29
C ARG A 272 4.40 16.70 7.32
N GLY A 273 5.73 16.66 7.36
CA GLY A 273 6.49 15.85 8.31
C GLY A 273 6.41 14.34 8.08
N ILE A 274 5.92 13.93 6.93
CA ILE A 274 5.84 12.53 6.49
C ILE A 274 6.98 12.25 5.51
N SER A 275 7.65 11.10 5.68
CA SER A 275 8.54 10.52 4.67
C SER A 275 7.84 9.33 3.98
N HIS A 276 8.57 8.30 3.53
CA HIS A 276 8.01 7.26 2.65
C HIS A 276 6.96 6.34 3.29
N ALA A 277 7.13 5.93 4.55
CA ALA A 277 6.23 4.95 5.21
C ALA A 277 5.12 5.69 6.00
N SER A 278 4.11 6.21 5.33
CA SER A 278 3.16 7.20 5.83
C SER A 278 2.48 6.84 7.16
N PHE A 279 2.05 5.59 7.34
CA PHE A 279 1.33 5.17 8.57
C PHE A 279 2.23 4.95 9.79
N GLN A 280 3.52 4.75 9.61
CA GLN A 280 4.48 4.56 10.69
C GLN A 280 5.19 5.86 11.10
N GLN A 281 4.85 7.00 10.48
CA GLN A 281 5.41 8.31 10.81
C GLN A 281 4.76 8.93 12.05
N LYS A 282 5.38 9.95 12.64
CA LYS A 282 4.82 10.69 13.80
C LYS A 282 3.48 11.35 13.48
N ASN A 283 3.32 11.86 12.26
CA ASN A 283 2.11 12.56 11.81
C ASN A 283 1.06 11.62 11.16
N TYR A 284 1.08 10.31 11.45
CA TYR A 284 0.22 9.31 10.85
C TYR A 284 -1.29 9.59 10.94
N LEU A 285 -1.77 10.21 12.03
CA LEU A 285 -3.19 10.54 12.17
C LEU A 285 -3.67 11.55 11.13
N MET A 286 -2.78 12.42 10.64
CA MET A 286 -3.10 13.31 9.52
C MET A 286 -3.39 12.49 8.25
N VAL A 287 -2.61 11.44 7.99
CA VAL A 287 -2.83 10.54 6.84
C VAL A 287 -4.18 9.86 6.94
N TYR A 288 -4.55 9.35 8.13
CA TYR A 288 -5.84 8.73 8.38
C TYR A 288 -7.01 9.69 8.12
N GLN A 289 -6.90 10.94 8.59
CA GLN A 289 -7.94 11.95 8.40
C GLN A 289 -8.10 12.33 6.92
N ILE A 290 -7.01 12.48 6.18
CA ILE A 290 -7.06 12.79 4.74
C ILE A 290 -7.75 11.65 3.98
N LEU A 291 -7.37 10.40 4.25
CA LEU A 291 -7.98 9.21 3.63
C LEU A 291 -9.47 9.11 3.97
N HIS A 292 -9.81 9.25 5.24
CA HIS A 292 -11.21 9.19 5.68
C HIS A 292 -12.06 10.26 5.02
N SER A 293 -11.58 11.51 5.00
CA SER A 293 -12.26 12.61 4.33
C SER A 293 -12.50 12.32 2.85
N PHE A 294 -11.51 11.79 2.15
CA PHE A 294 -11.65 11.42 0.75
C PHE A 294 -12.65 10.28 0.54
N PHE A 295 -12.58 9.24 1.34
CA PHE A 295 -13.46 8.07 1.20
C PHE A 295 -14.92 8.38 1.54
N THR A 296 -15.16 9.26 2.51
CA THR A 296 -16.51 9.66 2.93
C THR A 296 -17.08 10.87 2.16
N MET A 297 -16.26 11.51 1.32
CA MET A 297 -16.72 12.66 0.53
C MET A 297 -17.89 12.27 -0.36
N PRO A 298 -19.03 13.00 -0.29
CA PRO A 298 -20.18 12.71 -1.14
C PRO A 298 -19.86 12.99 -2.60
N GLU A 299 -20.64 12.35 -3.49
CA GLU A 299 -20.58 12.65 -4.91
C GLU A 299 -20.94 14.13 -5.17
N PRO A 300 -20.22 14.82 -6.07
CA PRO A 300 -20.55 16.19 -6.45
C PRO A 300 -21.95 16.30 -7.06
N PHE A 301 -22.73 17.27 -6.62
CA PHE A 301 -24.03 17.57 -7.26
C PHE A 301 -23.86 18.15 -8.67
N TYR A 302 -22.91 19.08 -8.83
CA TYR A 302 -22.55 19.64 -10.13
C TYR A 302 -21.42 18.82 -10.74
N LYS A 303 -21.64 18.28 -11.92
CA LYS A 303 -20.68 17.38 -12.60
C LYS A 303 -20.11 17.97 -13.90
N GLY A 304 -20.41 19.25 -14.23
CA GLY A 304 -20.00 19.94 -15.47
C GLY A 304 -21.13 20.05 -16.46
#